data_96f8f11ab256b319cf4d4b67decdd8b8
#
_entry.id   96f8f11ab256b319cf4d4b67decdd8b8
#
_cell.length_a   1.000
_cell.length_b   1.000
_cell.length_c   1.000
_cell.angle_alpha   90.00
_cell.angle_beta   90.00
_cell.angle_gamma   90.00
#
_symmetry.space_group_name_H-M   'P 1'
#
loop_
_entity.id
_entity.type
_entity.pdbx_description
1 polymer ?
#
loop_
_entity_poly.entity_id
_entity_poly.type
_entity_poly.pdbx_seq_one_letter_code
_entity_poly.pdbx_strand_id
1 'polypeptide(L)'
;MTRVFWDTMLFIYLLQDDLVFGERVRQLRVRSLERGDEICTSALAVGELLAGVYRDKDEAEASRVKDAIVRSGVRILPFDLQASTRFGSIRAKFRTSAADSIHLACAAAAGVDLFLTGDEDLLKLHVDGIKFMAGINTDLL
;
A
#
# COMPACT_ATOMS: atom_id res chain seq x y z
N MET A 1 -4.91 -18.23 -1.50
CA MET A 1 -4.96 -16.80 -1.92
C MET A 1 -4.06 -15.98 -1.00
N THR A 2 -3.16 -15.22 -1.58
CA THR A 2 -2.24 -14.36 -0.83
C THR A 2 -2.80 -12.94 -0.79
N ARG A 3 -2.75 -12.33 0.38
CA ARG A 3 -3.15 -10.93 0.57
C ARG A 3 -1.89 -10.06 0.58
N VAL A 4 -1.81 -9.14 -0.36
CA VAL A 4 -0.62 -8.31 -0.59
C VAL A 4 -0.98 -6.85 -0.39
N PHE A 5 -0.34 -6.20 0.58
CA PHE A 5 -0.48 -4.76 0.81
C PHE A 5 0.49 -4.00 -0.09
N TRP A 6 -0.02 -3.01 -0.80
CA TRP A 6 0.77 -2.09 -1.61
C TRP A 6 0.90 -0.76 -0.89
N ASP A 7 2.13 -0.34 -0.63
CA ASP A 7 2.42 1.00 -0.14
C ASP A 7 2.10 2.05 -1.21
N THR A 8 1.90 3.30 -0.80
CA THR A 8 1.47 4.41 -1.66
C THR A 8 2.31 4.55 -2.92
N MET A 9 3.64 4.42 -2.80
CA MET A 9 4.55 4.63 -3.92
C MET A 9 4.33 3.66 -5.08
N LEU A 10 3.86 2.44 -4.81
CA LEU A 10 3.58 1.50 -5.90
C LEU A 10 2.47 2.01 -6.80
N PHE A 11 1.43 2.60 -6.23
CA PHE A 11 0.34 3.21 -7.00
C PHE A 11 0.82 4.43 -7.79
N ILE A 12 1.68 5.26 -7.19
CA ILE A 12 2.26 6.41 -7.87
C ILE A 12 3.07 5.95 -9.09
N TYR A 13 3.91 4.94 -8.95
CA TYR A 13 4.70 4.39 -10.06
C TYR A 13 3.78 3.85 -11.17
N LEU A 14 2.70 3.18 -10.79
CA LEU A 14 1.74 2.64 -11.76
C LEU A 14 1.00 3.75 -12.52
N LEU A 15 0.46 4.74 -11.78
CA LEU A 15 -0.36 5.80 -12.36
C LEU A 15 0.44 6.80 -13.20
N GLN A 16 1.69 7.06 -12.82
CA GLN A 16 2.58 7.99 -13.52
C GLN A 16 3.45 7.31 -14.57
N ASP A 17 3.32 6.00 -14.72
CA ASP A 17 4.13 5.20 -15.65
C ASP A 17 5.63 5.48 -15.45
N ASP A 18 6.08 5.32 -14.21
CA ASP A 18 7.45 5.64 -13.79
C ASP A 18 8.48 4.93 -14.68
N LEU A 19 9.51 5.67 -15.13
CA LEU A 19 10.51 5.14 -16.06
C LEU A 19 11.36 4.02 -15.47
N VAL A 20 11.55 4.00 -14.15
CA VAL A 20 12.39 3.00 -13.48
C VAL A 20 11.55 1.84 -12.96
N PHE A 21 10.46 2.12 -12.25
CA PHE A 21 9.69 1.12 -11.52
C PHE A 21 8.33 0.79 -12.12
N GLY A 22 7.83 1.59 -13.05
CA GLY A 22 6.48 1.43 -13.59
C GLY A 22 6.24 0.07 -14.23
N GLU A 23 7.19 -0.42 -15.03
CA GLU A 23 7.08 -1.73 -15.69
C GLU A 23 7.04 -2.86 -14.65
N ARG A 24 7.90 -2.79 -13.65
CA ARG A 24 7.94 -3.82 -12.61
C ARG A 24 6.63 -3.85 -11.81
N VAL A 25 6.07 -2.70 -11.48
CA VAL A 25 4.80 -2.61 -10.74
C VAL A 25 3.65 -3.16 -11.60
N ARG A 26 3.64 -2.87 -12.91
CA ARG A 26 2.65 -3.48 -13.82
C ARG A 26 2.76 -4.99 -13.84
N GLN A 27 3.97 -5.54 -13.88
CA GLN A 27 4.20 -6.98 -13.82
C GLN A 27 3.69 -7.59 -12.51
N LEU A 28 3.95 -6.93 -11.39
CA LEU A 28 3.45 -7.37 -10.08
C LEU A 28 1.93 -7.44 -10.06
N ARG A 29 1.27 -6.42 -10.63
CA ARG A 29 -0.19 -6.40 -10.73
C ARG A 29 -0.73 -7.55 -11.57
N VAL A 30 -0.16 -7.75 -12.76
CA VAL A 30 -0.58 -8.83 -13.66
C VAL A 30 -0.40 -10.20 -12.99
N ARG A 31 0.75 -10.45 -12.38
CA ARG A 31 1.01 -11.71 -11.68
C ARG A 31 0.05 -11.93 -10.51
N SER A 32 -0.24 -10.89 -9.75
CA SER A 32 -1.19 -10.98 -8.64
C SER A 32 -2.59 -11.37 -9.14
N LEU A 33 -3.03 -10.75 -10.24
CA LEU A 33 -4.32 -11.09 -10.84
C LEU A 33 -4.36 -12.54 -11.35
N GLU A 34 -3.31 -12.98 -12.02
CA GLU A 34 -3.20 -14.36 -12.53
C GLU A 34 -3.22 -15.39 -11.41
N ARG A 35 -2.61 -15.07 -10.28
CA ARG A 35 -2.54 -15.97 -9.11
C ARG A 35 -3.79 -15.89 -8.23
N GLY A 36 -4.68 -14.94 -8.48
CA GLY A 36 -5.84 -14.71 -7.63
C GLY A 36 -5.51 -14.09 -6.29
N ASP A 37 -4.41 -13.35 -6.19
CA ASP A 37 -4.05 -12.63 -4.97
C ASP A 37 -4.98 -11.45 -4.73
N GLU A 38 -5.22 -11.12 -3.46
CA GLU A 38 -5.93 -9.93 -3.06
C GLU A 38 -4.93 -8.79 -2.86
N ILE A 39 -5.03 -7.74 -3.67
CA ILE A 39 -4.25 -6.51 -3.47
C ILE A 39 -5.05 -5.60 -2.56
N CYS A 40 -4.42 -5.07 -1.52
CA CYS A 40 -5.02 -4.12 -0.61
C CYS A 40 -4.08 -2.94 -0.33
N THR A 41 -4.65 -1.87 0.20
CA THR A 41 -3.91 -0.70 0.66
C THR A 41 -4.70 -0.01 1.76
N SER A 42 -4.10 0.98 2.42
CA SER A 42 -4.80 1.72 3.46
C SER A 42 -5.65 2.84 2.88
N ALA A 43 -6.68 3.26 3.62
CA ALA A 43 -7.43 4.46 3.29
C ALA A 43 -6.53 5.70 3.25
N LEU A 44 -5.48 5.75 4.09
CA LEU A 44 -4.50 6.84 4.06
C LEU A 44 -3.75 6.88 2.72
N ALA A 45 -3.38 5.74 2.15
CA ALA A 45 -2.71 5.68 0.86
C ALA A 45 -3.56 6.33 -0.23
N VAL A 46 -4.86 6.07 -0.24
CA VAL A 46 -5.79 6.72 -1.16
C VAL A 46 -5.78 8.24 -0.94
N GLY A 47 -5.82 8.68 0.31
CA GLY A 47 -5.76 10.11 0.65
C GLY A 47 -4.46 10.76 0.17
N GLU A 48 -3.34 10.08 0.34
CA GLU A 48 -2.04 10.58 -0.12
C GLU A 48 -1.98 10.72 -1.65
N LEU A 49 -2.51 9.72 -2.38
CA LEU A 49 -2.62 9.78 -3.83
C LEU A 49 -3.48 10.96 -4.29
N LEU A 50 -4.65 11.13 -3.67
CA LEU A 50 -5.56 12.22 -4.01
C LEU A 50 -4.97 13.58 -3.66
N ALA A 51 -4.24 13.70 -2.54
CA ALA A 51 -3.55 14.94 -2.17
C ALA A 51 -2.56 15.36 -3.26
N GLY A 52 -1.81 14.40 -3.82
CA GLY A 52 -0.91 14.67 -4.94
C GLY A 52 -1.65 15.16 -6.17
N VAL A 53 -2.78 14.54 -6.50
CA VAL A 53 -3.60 14.93 -7.66
C VAL A 53 -4.19 16.33 -7.48
N TYR A 54 -4.73 16.63 -6.29
CA TYR A 54 -5.30 17.95 -5.99
C TYR A 54 -4.26 19.09 -6.07
N ARG A 55 -3.00 18.81 -5.71
CA ARG A 55 -1.93 19.82 -5.81
C ARG A 55 -1.60 20.17 -7.26
N ASP A 56 -1.63 19.20 -8.16
CA ASP A 56 -1.13 19.35 -9.54
C ASP A 56 -2.25 19.45 -10.57
N LYS A 57 -3.45 19.03 -10.22
CA LYS A 57 -4.59 18.90 -11.13
C LYS A 57 -5.86 19.49 -10.48
N ASP A 58 -7.01 19.14 -10.98
CA ASP A 58 -8.31 19.63 -10.50
C ASP A 58 -9.17 18.53 -9.88
N GLU A 59 -10.37 18.91 -9.40
CA GLU A 59 -11.33 17.98 -8.81
C GLU A 59 -11.80 16.91 -9.78
N ALA A 60 -11.89 17.23 -11.08
CA ALA A 60 -12.31 16.26 -12.08
C ALA A 60 -11.29 15.13 -12.20
N GLU A 61 -9.98 15.46 -12.18
CA GLU A 61 -8.92 14.45 -12.21
C GLU A 61 -8.90 13.63 -10.93
N ALA A 62 -9.06 14.27 -9.78
CA ALA A 62 -9.14 13.58 -8.48
C ALA A 62 -10.31 12.57 -8.46
N SER A 63 -11.46 12.96 -8.99
CA SER A 63 -12.62 12.09 -9.11
C SER A 63 -12.33 10.88 -10.02
N ARG A 64 -11.67 11.11 -11.16
CA ARG A 64 -11.26 10.03 -12.07
C ARG A 64 -10.32 9.04 -11.41
N VAL A 65 -9.32 9.53 -10.68
CA VAL A 65 -8.35 8.69 -9.95
C VAL A 65 -9.07 7.87 -8.87
N LYS A 66 -9.93 8.51 -8.08
CA LYS A 66 -10.72 7.81 -7.06
C LYS A 66 -11.57 6.70 -7.66
N ASP A 67 -12.29 7.00 -8.75
CA ASP A 67 -13.12 6.01 -9.42
C ASP A 67 -12.28 4.85 -10.00
N ALA A 68 -11.10 5.14 -10.53
CA ALA A 68 -10.19 4.12 -11.03
C ALA A 68 -9.74 3.18 -9.91
N ILE A 69 -9.42 3.73 -8.74
CA ILE A 69 -9.03 2.93 -7.56
C ILE A 69 -10.18 2.02 -7.14
N VAL A 70 -11.39 2.55 -7.04
CA VAL A 70 -12.57 1.77 -6.65
C VAL A 70 -12.83 0.63 -7.66
N ARG A 71 -12.72 0.91 -8.96
CA ARG A 71 -12.95 -0.10 -10.00
C ARG A 71 -11.81 -1.11 -10.15
N SER A 72 -10.63 -0.82 -9.63
CA SER A 72 -9.45 -1.69 -9.77
C SER A 72 -9.58 -3.00 -9.02
N GLY A 73 -10.52 -3.12 -8.07
CA GLY A 73 -10.65 -4.28 -7.20
C GLY A 73 -9.69 -4.27 -6.02
N VAL A 74 -8.90 -3.23 -5.85
CA VAL A 74 -8.01 -3.08 -4.68
C VAL A 74 -8.87 -2.87 -3.45
N ARG A 75 -8.63 -3.66 -2.41
CA ARG A 75 -9.34 -3.53 -1.14
C ARG A 75 -8.75 -2.38 -0.33
N ILE A 76 -9.59 -1.45 0.08
CA ILE A 76 -9.20 -0.31 0.89
C ILE A 76 -9.41 -0.65 2.36
N LEU A 77 -8.31 -0.69 3.13
CA LEU A 77 -8.35 -1.03 4.55
C LEU A 77 -8.58 0.21 5.39
N PRO A 78 -9.57 0.19 6.29
CA PRO A 78 -9.87 1.36 7.12
C PRO A 78 -8.85 1.53 8.25
N PHE A 79 -8.70 2.76 8.71
CA PHE A 79 -7.99 3.06 9.96
C PHE A 79 -9.03 3.12 11.09
N ASP A 80 -9.50 1.95 11.50
CA ASP A 80 -10.53 1.78 12.52
C ASP A 80 -9.91 1.55 13.91
N LEU A 81 -10.71 1.17 14.90
CA LEU A 81 -10.23 0.94 16.26
C LEU A 81 -9.20 -0.19 16.34
N GLN A 82 -9.38 -1.27 15.58
CA GLN A 82 -8.44 -2.36 15.50
C GLN A 82 -7.09 -1.89 14.96
N ALA A 83 -7.11 -1.14 13.87
CA ALA A 83 -5.89 -0.56 13.28
C ALA A 83 -5.25 0.44 14.25
N SER A 84 -6.06 1.23 14.97
CA SER A 84 -5.54 2.18 15.97
C SER A 84 -4.81 1.48 17.11
N THR A 85 -5.28 0.32 17.54
CA THR A 85 -4.58 -0.50 18.54
C THR A 85 -3.21 -0.94 18.01
N ARG A 86 -3.15 -1.42 16.78
CA ARG A 86 -1.88 -1.78 16.13
C ARG A 86 -0.96 -0.58 15.98
N PHE A 87 -1.52 0.58 15.60
CA PHE A 87 -0.77 1.82 15.48
C PHE A 87 -0.07 2.18 16.79
N GLY A 88 -0.77 2.13 17.92
CA GLY A 88 -0.19 2.41 19.23
C GLY A 88 1.01 1.52 19.54
N SER A 89 0.87 0.22 19.28
CA SER A 89 1.95 -0.75 19.50
C SER A 89 3.15 -0.49 18.56
N ILE A 90 2.90 -0.20 17.30
CA ILE A 90 3.94 0.06 16.31
C ILE A 90 4.72 1.33 16.67
N ARG A 91 4.03 2.41 17.02
CA ARG A 91 4.67 3.68 17.42
C ARG A 91 5.51 3.55 18.68
N ALA A 92 5.07 2.72 19.63
CA ALA A 92 5.83 2.48 20.84
C ALA A 92 7.09 1.65 20.59
N LYS A 93 7.06 0.77 19.57
CA LYS A 93 8.14 -0.19 19.31
C LYS A 93 9.14 0.29 18.27
N PHE A 94 8.69 1.02 17.24
CA PHE A 94 9.50 1.46 16.12
C PHE A 94 9.54 2.98 16.00
N ARG A 95 10.59 3.50 15.34
CA ARG A 95 10.73 4.94 15.06
C ARG A 95 10.20 5.28 13.67
N THR A 96 9.02 4.80 13.34
CA THR A 96 8.37 5.07 12.08
C THR A 96 7.60 6.39 12.13
N SER A 97 7.41 7.03 10.98
CA SER A 97 6.55 8.21 10.87
C SER A 97 5.10 7.85 11.20
N ALA A 98 4.25 8.85 11.47
CA ALA A 98 2.83 8.60 11.70
C ALA A 98 2.18 7.96 10.46
N ALA A 99 2.50 8.46 9.25
CA ALA A 99 1.94 7.92 8.01
C ALA A 99 2.34 6.46 7.80
N ASP A 100 3.64 6.13 7.92
CA ASP A 100 4.11 4.75 7.78
C ASP A 100 3.49 3.84 8.82
N SER A 101 3.35 4.33 10.04
CA SER A 101 2.74 3.56 11.13
C SER A 101 1.27 3.26 10.87
N ILE A 102 0.53 4.17 10.22
CA ILE A 102 -0.86 3.95 9.83
C ILE A 102 -0.95 2.87 8.74
N HIS A 103 -0.08 2.92 7.73
CA HIS A 103 -0.03 1.89 6.69
C HIS A 103 0.25 0.51 7.28
N LEU A 104 1.27 0.43 8.13
CA LEU A 104 1.63 -0.82 8.81
C LEU A 104 0.49 -1.32 9.72
N ALA A 105 -0.17 -0.40 10.42
CA ALA A 105 -1.27 -0.75 11.32
C ALA A 105 -2.47 -1.31 10.56
N CYS A 106 -2.85 -0.69 9.46
CA CYS A 106 -3.94 -1.19 8.61
C CYS A 106 -3.61 -2.57 8.04
N ALA A 107 -2.39 -2.76 7.57
CA ALA A 107 -1.92 -4.03 7.04
C ALA A 107 -1.91 -5.12 8.13
N ALA A 108 -1.39 -4.80 9.30
CA ALA A 108 -1.32 -5.74 10.43
C ALA A 108 -2.70 -6.15 10.93
N ALA A 109 -3.63 -5.19 11.04
CA ALA A 109 -5.01 -5.47 11.46
C ALA A 109 -5.73 -6.38 10.46
N ALA A 110 -5.41 -6.28 9.18
CA ALA A 110 -5.96 -7.14 8.13
C ALA A 110 -5.25 -8.49 8.01
N GLY A 111 -4.11 -8.67 8.70
CA GLY A 111 -3.35 -9.91 8.66
C GLY A 111 -2.76 -10.21 7.28
N VAL A 112 -2.15 -9.20 6.64
CA VAL A 112 -1.62 -9.39 5.29
C VAL A 112 -0.45 -10.38 5.27
N ASP A 113 -0.32 -11.09 4.17
CA ASP A 113 0.79 -12.03 3.97
C ASP A 113 2.06 -11.30 3.56
N LEU A 114 1.93 -10.26 2.75
CA LEU A 114 3.07 -9.53 2.21
C LEU A 114 2.79 -8.03 2.21
N PHE A 115 3.74 -7.25 2.71
CA PHE A 115 3.73 -5.78 2.65
C PHE A 115 4.79 -5.34 1.65
N LEU A 116 4.36 -4.82 0.49
CA LEU A 116 5.26 -4.33 -0.55
C LEU A 116 5.51 -2.84 -0.36
N THR A 117 6.78 -2.47 -0.29
CA THR A 117 7.20 -1.07 -0.13
C THR A 117 8.50 -0.81 -0.89
N GLY A 118 8.70 0.44 -1.31
CA GLY A 118 9.98 0.92 -1.82
C GLY A 118 10.88 1.50 -0.75
N ASP A 119 10.42 1.58 0.50
CA ASP A 119 11.18 2.16 1.62
C ASP A 119 12.05 1.10 2.28
N GLU A 120 13.35 1.20 2.09
CA GLU A 120 14.32 0.25 2.64
C GLU A 120 14.31 0.20 4.17
N ASP A 121 13.96 1.29 4.85
CA ASP A 121 13.89 1.31 6.32
C ASP A 121 12.73 0.46 6.82
N LEU A 122 11.62 0.41 6.10
CA LEU A 122 10.49 -0.45 6.44
C LEU A 122 10.80 -1.93 6.21
N LEU A 123 11.62 -2.26 5.22
CA LEU A 123 11.99 -3.65 4.91
C LEU A 123 12.68 -4.36 6.07
N LYS A 124 13.31 -3.61 6.98
CA LYS A 124 14.04 -4.16 8.12
C LYS A 124 13.13 -4.51 9.30
N LEU A 125 11.87 -4.09 9.25
CA LEU A 125 10.95 -4.25 10.37
C LEU A 125 10.30 -5.63 10.37
N HIS A 126 10.07 -6.14 11.57
CA HIS A 126 9.22 -7.29 11.80
C HIS A 126 8.00 -6.83 12.58
N VAL A 127 6.84 -6.81 11.93
CA VAL A 127 5.60 -6.26 12.48
C VAL A 127 4.62 -7.40 12.73
N ASP A 128 4.14 -7.53 13.96
CA ASP A 128 3.14 -8.53 14.30
C ASP A 128 1.86 -8.30 13.47
N GLY A 129 1.36 -9.35 12.85
CA GLY A 129 0.20 -9.31 11.96
C GLY A 129 0.56 -9.20 10.47
N ILE A 130 1.83 -8.96 10.14
CA ILE A 130 2.35 -8.96 8.76
C ILE A 130 3.35 -10.11 8.66
N LYS A 131 3.14 -11.04 7.72
CA LYS A 131 4.03 -12.20 7.61
C LYS A 131 5.39 -11.82 7.04
N PHE A 132 5.42 -11.07 5.92
CA PHE A 132 6.66 -10.70 5.25
C PHE A 132 6.63 -9.25 4.78
N MET A 133 7.77 -8.58 4.91
CA MET A 133 8.04 -7.29 4.26
C MET A 133 8.88 -7.57 3.00
N ALA A 134 8.56 -6.93 1.89
CA ALA A 134 9.30 -7.13 0.65
C ALA A 134 9.38 -5.85 -0.18
N GLY A 135 10.46 -5.72 -0.92
CA GLY A 135 10.66 -4.62 -1.87
C GLY A 135 10.03 -4.91 -3.23
N ILE A 136 10.04 -3.89 -4.09
CA ILE A 136 9.43 -3.95 -5.43
C ILE A 136 10.06 -5.06 -6.29
N ASN A 137 11.35 -5.35 -6.10
CA ASN A 137 12.07 -6.37 -6.88
C ASN A 137 12.04 -7.77 -6.24
N THR A 138 11.09 -8.02 -5.35
CA THR A 138 10.97 -9.32 -4.67
C THR A 138 10.69 -10.46 -5.64
N ASP A 139 11.24 -11.64 -5.34
CA ASP A 139 10.93 -12.88 -6.05
C ASP A 139 9.74 -13.64 -5.43
N LEU A 140 9.14 -13.09 -4.38
CA LEU A 140 8.01 -13.74 -3.69
C LEU A 140 6.69 -13.66 -4.47
N LEU A 141 6.63 -12.88 -5.54
CA LEU A 141 5.45 -12.71 -6.37
C LEU A 141 5.73 -13.02 -7.84
#